data_9078c3d352081b2eab4cf37f65f2fb49
#
_entry.id   9078c3d352081b2eab4cf37f65f2fb49
#
_cell.length_a   1.000
_cell.length_b   1.000
_cell.length_c   1.000
_cell.angle_alpha   90.00
_cell.angle_beta   90.00
_cell.angle_gamma   90.00
#
_symmetry.space_group_name_H-M   'P 1'
#
loop_
_entity.id
_entity.type
_entity.pdbx_description
1 polymer ?
#
loop_
_entity_poly.entity_id
_entity_poly.type
_entity_poly.pdbx_seq_one_letter_code
_entity_poly.pdbx_strand_id
1 'polypeptide(L)'
;MTGKSVGTIKGTTISVRRKLYEKIFSIVSEVNFKCGFIDGKSLQQSDVFECLTVKFTHKLMGLTESGFNTHLQERIGSDGKKTTIYINGRTLLALDKLTQAINLLLKPPSSFITRTDVLEILILHCADDVRDYYLSLYYEKRQNSFRDT
;
A
#
# COMPACT_ATOMS: atom_id res chain seq x y z
N MET A 1 12.58 22.41 -23.19
CA MET A 1 12.26 21.67 -23.04
C MET A 1 11.64 21.20 -22.40
N THR A 2 11.57 21.21 -22.37
CA THR A 2 10.88 20.88 -21.61
C THR A 2 9.86 19.74 -21.57
N GLY A 3 9.32 19.18 -22.58
CA GLY A 3 8.36 18.10 -22.54
C GLY A 3 8.87 16.82 -21.86
N LYS A 4 10.12 16.68 -21.76
CA LYS A 4 10.75 15.51 -21.16
C LYS A 4 10.36 15.25 -19.71
N SER A 5 9.88 16.24 -18.99
CA SER A 5 9.47 16.07 -17.61
C SER A 5 7.99 15.73 -17.46
N VAL A 6 7.22 15.70 -18.56
CA VAL A 6 5.77 15.55 -18.49
C VAL A 6 5.35 14.21 -17.89
N GLY A 7 6.07 13.15 -18.18
CA GLY A 7 5.72 11.84 -17.65
C GLY A 7 6.36 11.51 -16.30
N THR A 8 7.21 12.38 -15.78
CA THR A 8 8.00 12.08 -14.60
C THR A 8 7.39 12.73 -13.36
N ILE A 9 6.80 11.91 -12.51
CA ILE A 9 6.23 12.36 -11.24
C ILE A 9 7.21 11.95 -10.15
N LYS A 10 7.65 12.92 -9.38
CA LYS A 10 8.58 12.64 -8.29
C LYS A 10 7.86 11.96 -7.13
N GLY A 11 8.52 10.98 -6.57
CA GLY A 11 8.07 10.38 -5.32
C GLY A 11 8.41 11.25 -4.13
N THR A 12 8.07 10.76 -2.97
CA THR A 12 8.35 11.42 -1.72
C THR A 12 8.52 10.39 -0.61
N THR A 13 9.01 10.82 0.53
CA THR A 13 9.07 9.98 1.71
C THR A 13 7.84 10.22 2.57
N ILE A 14 7.34 9.16 3.19
CA ILE A 14 6.21 9.19 4.11
C ILE A 14 6.62 8.45 5.37
N SER A 15 6.28 9.01 6.54
CA SER A 15 6.55 8.34 7.81
C SER A 15 5.30 7.59 8.25
N VAL A 16 5.42 6.26 8.38
CA VAL A 16 4.34 5.40 8.84
C VAL A 16 4.71 4.78 10.18
N ARG A 17 3.71 4.34 10.93
CA ARG A 17 3.96 3.63 12.19
C ARG A 17 4.81 2.40 11.93
N ARG A 18 5.82 2.20 12.78
CA ARG A 18 6.77 1.09 12.60
C ARG A 18 6.08 -0.27 12.55
N LYS A 19 5.06 -0.48 13.36
CA LYS A 19 4.30 -1.73 13.34
C LYS A 19 3.75 -2.07 11.95
N LEU A 20 3.26 -1.08 11.25
CA LEU A 20 2.69 -1.27 9.90
C LEU A 20 3.80 -1.52 8.88
N TYR A 21 4.91 -0.81 9.03
CA TYR A 21 6.08 -1.08 8.20
C TYR A 21 6.59 -2.50 8.38
N GLU A 22 6.67 -2.97 9.62
CA GLU A 22 7.10 -4.33 9.93
C GLU A 22 6.18 -5.36 9.27
N LYS A 23 4.90 -5.07 9.19
CA LYS A 23 3.95 -5.93 8.50
C LYS A 23 4.27 -6.03 7.01
N ILE A 24 4.58 -4.92 6.37
CA ILE A 24 5.00 -4.89 4.95
C ILE A 24 6.30 -5.68 4.76
N PHE A 25 7.27 -5.46 5.62
CA PHE A 25 8.54 -6.17 5.58
C PHE A 25 8.32 -7.68 5.70
N SER A 26 7.46 -8.08 6.62
CA SER A 26 7.13 -9.49 6.85
C SER A 26 6.50 -10.13 5.61
N ILE A 27 5.60 -9.41 4.95
CA ILE A 27 4.96 -9.91 3.73
C ILE A 27 5.98 -10.10 2.61
N VAL A 28 6.82 -9.13 2.38
CA VAL A 28 7.88 -9.21 1.37
C VAL A 28 8.78 -10.40 1.65
N SER A 29 9.18 -10.56 2.91
CA SER A 29 10.05 -11.67 3.32
C SER A 29 9.38 -13.01 3.13
N GLU A 30 8.11 -13.12 3.52
CA GLU A 30 7.37 -14.38 3.40
C GLU A 30 7.18 -14.77 1.94
N VAL A 31 6.76 -13.84 1.10
CA VAL A 31 6.54 -14.11 -0.32
C VAL A 31 7.85 -14.54 -0.99
N ASN A 32 8.92 -13.82 -0.73
CA ASN A 32 10.21 -14.15 -1.32
C ASN A 32 10.74 -15.50 -0.81
N PHE A 33 10.52 -15.82 0.46
CA PHE A 33 10.94 -17.09 1.03
C PHE A 33 10.18 -18.26 0.42
N LYS A 34 8.85 -18.14 0.32
CA LYS A 34 8.01 -19.23 -0.18
C LYS A 34 8.08 -19.41 -1.68
N CYS A 35 8.21 -18.33 -2.38
CA CYS A 35 8.07 -18.32 -3.84
C CYS A 35 9.40 -18.17 -4.57
N GLY A 36 10.44 -17.77 -3.87
CA GLY A 36 11.70 -17.43 -4.51
C GLY A 36 11.57 -16.20 -5.38
N PHE A 37 12.22 -16.21 -6.52
CA PHE A 37 12.19 -15.08 -7.43
C PHE A 37 11.23 -15.36 -8.59
N ILE A 38 10.38 -14.39 -8.89
CA ILE A 38 9.51 -14.44 -10.06
C ILE A 38 10.29 -13.83 -11.22
N ASP A 39 10.54 -14.62 -12.26
CA ASP A 39 11.33 -14.20 -13.43
C ASP A 39 12.69 -13.62 -13.03
N GLY A 40 13.32 -14.22 -12.01
CA GLY A 40 14.60 -13.76 -11.52
C GLY A 40 14.57 -12.51 -10.66
N LYS A 41 13.38 -12.03 -10.30
CA LYS A 41 13.24 -10.82 -9.50
C LYS A 41 12.50 -11.12 -8.21
N SER A 42 13.03 -10.57 -7.11
CA SER A 42 12.36 -10.65 -5.82
C SER A 42 11.27 -9.59 -5.72
N LEU A 43 10.27 -9.87 -4.89
CA LEU A 43 9.27 -8.87 -4.54
C LEU A 43 9.94 -7.74 -3.74
N GLN A 44 9.62 -6.50 -4.08
CA GLN A 44 10.13 -5.32 -3.39
C GLN A 44 9.02 -4.66 -2.59
N GLN A 45 9.39 -3.87 -1.59
CA GLN A 45 8.41 -3.12 -0.80
C GLN A 45 7.59 -2.18 -1.68
N SER A 46 8.24 -1.55 -2.68
CA SER A 46 7.53 -0.66 -3.61
C SER A 46 6.42 -1.38 -4.37
N ASP A 47 6.61 -2.66 -4.69
CA ASP A 47 5.58 -3.47 -5.35
C ASP A 47 4.35 -3.61 -4.45
N VAL A 48 4.57 -3.81 -3.16
CA VAL A 48 3.48 -3.95 -2.19
C VAL A 48 2.71 -2.64 -2.06
N PHE A 49 3.40 -1.51 -1.96
CA PHE A 49 2.74 -0.20 -1.86
C PHE A 49 1.93 0.10 -3.12
N GLU A 50 2.47 -0.20 -4.29
CA GLU A 50 1.74 -0.01 -5.54
C GLU A 50 0.49 -0.90 -5.59
N CYS A 51 0.63 -2.16 -5.21
CA CYS A 51 -0.49 -3.10 -5.17
C CYS A 51 -1.60 -2.60 -4.25
N LEU A 52 -1.24 -2.15 -3.04
CA LEU A 52 -2.20 -1.60 -2.09
C LEU A 52 -3.00 -0.43 -2.67
N THR A 53 -2.31 0.48 -3.35
CA THR A 53 -2.94 1.71 -3.83
C THR A 53 -3.69 1.54 -5.16
N VAL A 54 -3.43 0.47 -5.90
CA VAL A 54 -4.05 0.25 -7.21
C VAL A 54 -5.12 -0.83 -7.15
N LYS A 55 -4.88 -1.93 -6.46
CA LYS A 55 -5.76 -3.10 -6.51
C LYS A 55 -6.77 -3.20 -5.36
N PHE A 56 -6.47 -2.61 -4.22
CA PHE A 56 -7.29 -2.82 -3.02
C PHE A 56 -8.01 -1.57 -2.53
N THR A 57 -8.05 -0.53 -3.35
CA THR A 57 -8.75 0.72 -2.99
C THR A 57 -10.24 0.52 -2.74
N HIS A 58 -10.86 -0.45 -3.43
CA HIS A 58 -12.29 -0.72 -3.26
C HIS A 58 -12.63 -1.15 -1.82
N LYS A 59 -11.73 -1.84 -1.15
CA LYS A 59 -11.95 -2.22 0.24
C LYS A 59 -11.98 -1.02 1.17
N LEU A 60 -11.11 -0.05 0.88
CA LEU A 60 -11.05 1.17 1.63
C LEU A 60 -12.33 2.01 1.44
N MET A 61 -12.81 2.08 0.19
CA MET A 61 -14.03 2.81 -0.11
C MET A 61 -15.26 2.19 0.53
N GLY A 62 -15.19 0.92 0.93
CA GLY A 62 -16.26 0.26 1.64
C GLY A 62 -16.27 0.51 3.14
N LEU A 63 -15.25 1.17 3.69
CA LEU A 63 -15.19 1.47 5.11
C LEU A 63 -16.17 2.60 5.44
N THR A 64 -16.76 2.50 6.64
CA THR A 64 -17.64 3.55 7.14
C THR A 64 -16.82 4.68 7.76
N GLU A 65 -17.46 5.81 7.99
CA GLU A 65 -16.84 6.93 8.68
C GLU A 65 -16.28 6.50 10.04
N SER A 66 -16.97 5.63 10.75
CA SER A 66 -16.50 5.14 12.05
C SER A 66 -15.19 4.36 11.93
N GLY A 67 -14.98 3.63 10.83
CA GLY A 67 -13.74 2.91 10.59
C GLY A 67 -12.55 3.85 10.46
N PHE A 68 -12.74 4.95 9.75
CA PHE A 68 -11.70 5.98 9.61
C PHE A 68 -11.42 6.68 10.94
N ASN A 69 -12.46 7.00 11.69
CA ASN A 69 -12.33 7.65 12.98
C ASN A 69 -11.60 6.77 13.99
N THR A 70 -11.86 5.48 14.00
CA THR A 70 -11.18 4.53 14.87
C THR A 70 -9.67 4.55 14.59
N HIS A 71 -9.30 4.54 13.31
CA HIS A 71 -7.89 4.61 12.94
C HIS A 71 -7.24 5.90 13.45
N LEU A 72 -7.91 7.04 13.27
CA LEU A 72 -7.38 8.32 13.71
C LEU A 72 -7.17 8.36 15.21
N GLN A 73 -8.09 7.78 15.97
CA GLN A 73 -7.96 7.72 17.42
C GLN A 73 -6.81 6.82 17.86
N GLU A 74 -6.65 5.67 17.22
CA GLU A 74 -5.53 4.78 17.50
C GLU A 74 -4.19 5.45 17.19
N ARG A 75 -4.13 6.21 16.11
CA ARG A 75 -2.93 6.94 15.75
C ARG A 75 -2.54 7.96 16.84
N ILE A 76 -3.52 8.68 17.35
CA ILE A 76 -3.29 9.68 18.40
C ILE A 76 -2.78 9.03 19.67
N GLY A 77 -3.26 7.83 19.98
CA GLY A 77 -2.86 7.10 21.18
C GLY A 77 -1.59 6.28 21.04
N SER A 78 -0.97 6.26 19.87
CA SER A 78 0.22 5.43 19.66
C SER A 78 1.49 6.10 20.17
N ASP A 79 2.51 5.27 20.45
CA ASP A 79 3.80 5.74 20.98
C ASP A 79 4.62 6.53 19.98
N GLY A 80 4.17 6.67 18.78
CA GLY A 80 4.80 7.51 17.80
C GLY A 80 6.07 6.97 17.17
N LYS A 81 6.44 5.71 17.38
CA LYS A 81 7.55 5.12 16.65
C LYS A 81 7.19 4.99 15.19
N LYS A 82 7.94 5.69 14.36
CA LYS A 82 7.67 5.76 12.91
C LYS A 82 8.90 5.35 12.12
N THR A 83 8.66 4.87 10.92
CA THR A 83 9.70 4.56 9.95
C THR A 83 9.38 5.32 8.67
N THR A 84 10.39 5.94 8.10
CA THR A 84 10.26 6.67 6.84
C THR A 84 10.42 5.70 5.69
N ILE A 85 9.46 5.74 4.74
CA ILE A 85 9.49 4.92 3.54
C ILE A 85 9.44 5.83 2.32
N TYR A 86 9.99 5.36 1.22
CA TYR A 86 9.92 6.07 -0.05
C TYR A 86 8.75 5.55 -0.87
N ILE A 87 7.95 6.46 -1.39
CA ILE A 87 6.83 6.16 -2.27
C ILE A 87 7.13 6.77 -3.64
N ASN A 88 7.17 5.96 -4.69
CA ASN A 88 7.44 6.47 -6.03
C ASN A 88 6.28 7.34 -6.54
N GLY A 89 6.57 8.13 -7.58
CA GLY A 89 5.61 9.12 -8.06
C GLY A 89 4.29 8.52 -8.52
N ARG A 90 4.32 7.36 -9.15
CA ARG A 90 3.11 6.69 -9.63
C ARG A 90 2.22 6.26 -8.47
N THR A 91 2.80 5.65 -7.47
CA THR A 91 2.08 5.23 -6.25
C THR A 91 1.57 6.44 -5.49
N LEU A 92 2.40 7.48 -5.40
CA LEU A 92 2.01 8.72 -4.72
C LEU A 92 0.79 9.37 -5.38
N LEU A 93 0.76 9.42 -6.70
CA LEU A 93 -0.37 9.98 -7.43
C LEU A 93 -1.65 9.21 -7.13
N ALA A 94 -1.59 7.88 -7.15
CA ALA A 94 -2.74 7.05 -6.82
C ALA A 94 -3.20 7.27 -5.37
N LEU A 95 -2.24 7.38 -4.46
CA LEU A 95 -2.53 7.61 -3.04
C LEU A 95 -3.19 8.97 -2.82
N ASP A 96 -2.70 10.01 -3.50
CA ASP A 96 -3.27 11.36 -3.38
C ASP A 96 -4.69 11.42 -3.94
N LYS A 97 -4.94 10.77 -5.07
CA LYS A 97 -6.29 10.70 -5.65
C LYS A 97 -7.26 9.99 -4.70
N LEU A 98 -6.81 8.91 -4.10
CA LEU A 98 -7.62 8.18 -3.14
C LEU A 98 -7.89 9.01 -1.89
N THR A 99 -6.89 9.73 -1.40
CA THR A 99 -7.04 10.61 -0.24
C THR A 99 -8.08 11.70 -0.51
N GLN A 100 -8.04 12.31 -1.68
CA GLN A 100 -9.03 13.31 -2.07
C GLN A 100 -10.43 12.73 -2.12
N ALA A 101 -10.57 11.53 -2.72
CA ALA A 101 -11.87 10.88 -2.83
C ALA A 101 -12.47 10.58 -1.45
N ILE A 102 -11.65 10.11 -0.52
CA ILE A 102 -12.11 9.81 0.83
C ILE A 102 -12.55 11.08 1.55
N ASN A 103 -11.75 12.14 1.45
CA ASN A 103 -12.09 13.42 2.11
C ASN A 103 -13.38 14.02 1.55
N LEU A 104 -13.70 13.76 0.28
CA LEU A 104 -14.98 14.20 -0.29
C LEU A 104 -16.16 13.42 0.26
N LEU A 105 -15.94 12.14 0.64
CA LEU A 105 -16.98 11.31 1.22
C LEU A 105 -17.20 11.59 2.70
N LEU A 106 -16.16 11.98 3.41
CA LEU A 106 -16.24 12.29 4.83
C LEU A 106 -16.75 13.72 5.00
N LYS A 107 -17.72 13.90 5.87
CA LYS A 107 -18.30 15.23 6.09
C LYS A 107 -17.48 16.04 7.08
N PRO A 108 -17.08 17.26 6.72
CA PRO A 108 -16.44 18.15 7.69
C PRO A 108 -17.40 18.48 8.84
N PRO A 109 -16.91 18.88 10.02
CA PRO A 109 -15.51 19.13 10.34
C PRO A 109 -14.78 17.94 10.91
N SER A 110 -15.41 16.78 10.98
CA SER A 110 -14.93 15.69 11.84
C SER A 110 -13.76 14.90 11.28
N SER A 111 -13.45 14.97 9.99
CA SER A 111 -12.53 13.99 9.45
C SER A 111 -11.75 14.56 8.28
N PHE A 112 -10.58 15.09 8.58
CA PHE A 112 -9.60 15.37 7.55
C PHE A 112 -8.54 14.25 7.58
N ILE A 113 -8.49 13.47 6.52
CA ILE A 113 -7.55 12.35 6.40
C ILE A 113 -6.38 12.75 5.52
N THR A 114 -5.17 12.44 5.97
CA THR A 114 -3.94 12.68 5.21
C THR A 114 -3.57 11.45 4.38
N ARG A 115 -2.65 11.64 3.42
CA ARG A 115 -2.14 10.51 2.64
C ARG A 115 -1.48 9.45 3.53
N THR A 116 -0.83 9.86 4.61
CA THR A 116 -0.26 8.92 5.56
C THR A 116 -1.33 8.06 6.21
N ASP A 117 -2.44 8.67 6.63
CA ASP A 117 -3.56 7.94 7.22
C ASP A 117 -4.13 6.92 6.23
N VAL A 118 -4.30 7.31 4.98
CA VAL A 118 -4.84 6.43 3.95
C VAL A 118 -3.91 5.24 3.74
N LEU A 119 -2.62 5.50 3.64
CA LEU A 119 -1.64 4.42 3.46
C LEU A 119 -1.64 3.47 4.65
N GLU A 120 -1.68 4.01 5.87
CA GLU A 120 -1.72 3.16 7.07
C GLU A 120 -2.98 2.31 7.14
N ILE A 121 -4.12 2.87 6.77
CA ILE A 121 -5.38 2.12 6.76
C ILE A 121 -5.33 1.01 5.69
N LEU A 122 -4.77 1.29 4.52
CA LEU A 122 -4.58 0.28 3.49
C LEU A 122 -3.72 -0.87 3.98
N ILE A 123 -2.61 -0.56 4.66
CA ILE A 123 -1.73 -1.59 5.22
C ILE A 123 -2.50 -2.42 6.25
N LEU A 124 -3.20 -1.74 7.14
CA LEU A 124 -3.91 -2.42 8.22
C LEU A 124 -4.97 -3.39 7.70
N HIS A 125 -5.74 -2.98 6.71
CA HIS A 125 -6.88 -3.77 6.23
C HIS A 125 -6.57 -4.68 5.05
N CYS A 126 -5.56 -4.38 4.26
CA CYS A 126 -5.33 -5.06 2.99
C CYS A 126 -3.97 -5.75 2.84
N ALA A 127 -3.10 -5.66 3.85
CA ALA A 127 -1.76 -6.22 3.73
C ALA A 127 -1.81 -7.74 3.52
N ASP A 128 -2.67 -8.43 4.26
CA ASP A 128 -2.80 -9.88 4.12
C ASP A 128 -3.35 -10.26 2.73
N ASP A 129 -4.25 -9.43 2.20
CA ASP A 129 -4.78 -9.66 0.85
C ASP A 129 -3.69 -9.49 -0.21
N VAL A 130 -2.79 -8.55 -0.02
CA VAL A 130 -1.64 -8.36 -0.93
C VAL A 130 -0.73 -9.57 -0.87
N ARG A 131 -0.44 -10.07 0.32
CA ARG A 131 0.35 -11.31 0.47
C ARG A 131 -0.30 -12.45 -0.31
N ASP A 132 -1.57 -12.68 -0.10
CA ASP A 132 -2.30 -13.77 -0.73
C ASP A 132 -2.34 -13.60 -2.25
N TYR A 133 -2.48 -12.37 -2.73
CA TYR A 133 -2.44 -12.06 -4.16
C TYR A 133 -1.11 -12.50 -4.78
N TYR A 134 0.01 -12.14 -4.17
CA TYR A 134 1.32 -12.50 -4.71
C TYR A 134 1.60 -13.98 -4.61
N LEU A 135 1.18 -14.63 -3.53
CA LEU A 135 1.33 -16.08 -3.40
C LEU A 135 0.53 -16.81 -4.48
N SER A 136 -0.70 -16.38 -4.75
CA SER A 136 -1.54 -16.97 -5.80
C SER A 136 -0.96 -16.75 -7.18
N LEU A 137 -0.51 -15.54 -7.46
CA LEU A 137 0.10 -15.19 -8.73
C LEU A 137 1.34 -16.04 -9.00
N TYR A 138 2.14 -16.24 -7.96
CA TYR A 138 3.34 -17.05 -8.07
C TYR A 138 3.01 -18.51 -8.31
N TYR A 139 2.00 -19.03 -7.64
CA TYR A 139 1.53 -20.39 -7.84
C TYR A 139 1.11 -20.64 -9.28
N GLU A 140 0.36 -19.73 -9.87
CA GLU A 140 -0.05 -19.83 -11.26
C GLU A 140 1.15 -19.89 -12.21
N LYS A 141 2.11 -19.01 -12.02
CA LYS A 141 3.32 -18.97 -12.84
C LYS A 141 4.11 -20.25 -12.73
N ARG A 142 4.22 -20.78 -11.53
CA ARG A 142 4.94 -22.02 -11.29
C ARG A 142 4.24 -23.21 -11.97
N GLN A 143 2.92 -23.27 -11.89
CA GLN A 143 2.13 -24.31 -12.53
C GLN A 143 2.29 -24.27 -14.04
N ASN A 144 2.20 -23.09 -14.62
CA ASN A 144 2.36 -22.91 -16.06
C ASN A 144 3.76 -23.30 -16.52
N SER A 145 4.77 -23.01 -15.74
CA SER A 145 6.15 -23.40 -16.04
C SER A 145 6.29 -24.92 -16.09
N PHE A 146 5.64 -25.64 -15.19
CA PHE A 146 5.67 -27.11 -15.21
C PHE A 146 4.90 -27.68 -16.38
N ARG A 147 3.81 -27.05 -16.81
CA ARG A 147 3.02 -27.51 -17.95
C ARG A 147 3.75 -27.33 -19.27
N ASP A 148 4.61 -26.33 -19.37
CA ASP A 148 5.35 -26.02 -20.60
C ASP A 148 6.55 -26.94 -20.79
N THR A 149 6.87 -27.74 -19.81
CA THR A 149 7.90 -28.76 -19.94
C THR A 149 7.29 -30.12 -20.15
#